data_c98b5af1c34865bca5124859adcd6f08
#
_entry.id   c98b5af1c34865bca5124859adcd6f08
#
_cell.length_a   1.000
_cell.length_b   1.000
_cell.length_c   1.000
_cell.angle_alpha   90.00
_cell.angle_beta   90.00
_cell.angle_gamma   90.00
#
_symmetry.space_group_name_H-M   'P 1'
#
loop_
_entity.id
_entity.type
_entity.pdbx_description
1 polymer ?
#
loop_
_entity_poly.entity_id
_entity_poly.type
_entity_poly.pdbx_seq_one_letter_code
_entity_poly.pdbx_strand_id
1 'polypeptide(L)'
;MGLLSGKTALVTGAARGIGKAVAMKFASEGANIAFTDLVLNDDMAAGLEATRKEIEALGVTCRAYAGNAADFEETQKTVKQIHEDFGSIDILVNNAGITKDGLMLRMS
;
A
#
# COMPACT_ATOMS: atom_id res chain seq x y z
N MET A 1 -6.58 8.90 -17.92
CA MET A 1 -6.74 10.03 -17.03
C MET A 1 -7.07 9.58 -15.62
N GLY A 2 -6.37 10.12 -14.68
CA GLY A 2 -6.47 9.63 -13.31
C GLY A 2 -7.49 10.37 -12.47
N LEU A 3 -8.47 9.65 -11.94
CA LEU A 3 -9.41 10.20 -10.96
C LEU A 3 -8.70 10.52 -9.65
N LEU A 4 -7.56 9.88 -9.39
CA LEU A 4 -6.83 10.00 -8.15
C LEU A 4 -5.48 10.67 -8.31
N SER A 5 -5.27 11.39 -9.41
CA SER A 5 -4.00 12.08 -9.67
C SER A 5 -3.60 12.96 -8.50
N GLY A 6 -2.37 12.81 -8.03
CA GLY A 6 -1.85 13.57 -6.92
C GLY A 6 -2.26 13.07 -5.54
N LYS A 7 -3.13 12.07 -5.46
CA LYS A 7 -3.51 11.46 -4.19
C LYS A 7 -2.52 10.38 -3.80
N THR A 8 -2.42 10.11 -2.52
CA THR A 8 -1.59 9.02 -2.00
C THR A 8 -2.49 8.02 -1.30
N ALA A 9 -2.38 6.76 -1.72
CA ALA A 9 -3.13 5.67 -1.13
C ALA A 9 -2.18 4.75 -0.36
N LEU A 10 -2.54 4.43 0.86
CA LEU A 10 -1.84 3.42 1.65
C LEU A 10 -2.66 2.14 1.62
N VAL A 11 -2.06 1.06 1.13
CA VAL A 11 -2.72 -0.24 1.05
C VAL A 11 -1.93 -1.24 1.87
N THR A 12 -2.55 -1.84 2.87
CA THR A 12 -1.88 -2.86 3.66
C THR A 12 -2.08 -4.24 3.03
N GLY A 13 -1.07 -5.10 3.12
CA GLY A 13 -1.15 -6.45 2.56
C GLY A 13 -1.21 -6.46 1.04
N ALA A 14 -0.46 -5.58 0.38
CA ALA A 14 -0.58 -5.36 -1.06
C ALA A 14 0.45 -6.07 -1.92
N ALA A 15 1.32 -6.89 -1.34
CA ALA A 15 2.33 -7.58 -2.15
C ALA A 15 1.71 -8.61 -3.09
N ARG A 16 0.51 -9.07 -2.80
CA ARG A 16 -0.16 -10.09 -3.59
C ARG A 16 -1.66 -10.07 -3.35
N GLY A 17 -2.39 -10.84 -4.16
CA GLY A 17 -3.82 -11.07 -3.97
C GLY A 17 -4.66 -9.82 -4.16
N ILE A 18 -5.72 -9.72 -3.37
CA ILE A 18 -6.69 -8.62 -3.47
C ILE A 18 -6.02 -7.28 -3.20
N GLY A 19 -5.13 -7.22 -2.21
CA GLY A 19 -4.43 -5.99 -1.89
C GLY A 19 -3.61 -5.45 -3.05
N LYS A 20 -2.91 -6.34 -3.75
CA LYS A 20 -2.15 -5.96 -4.94
C LYS A 20 -3.07 -5.44 -6.04
N ALA A 21 -4.20 -6.13 -6.27
CA ALA A 21 -5.15 -5.71 -7.29
C ALA A 21 -5.72 -4.32 -6.98
N VAL A 22 -6.05 -4.06 -5.72
CA VAL A 22 -6.55 -2.76 -5.29
C VAL A 22 -5.50 -1.67 -5.50
N ALA A 23 -4.25 -1.94 -5.10
CA ALA A 23 -3.17 -0.97 -5.27
C ALA A 23 -2.94 -0.66 -6.75
N MET A 24 -2.96 -1.67 -7.60
CA MET A 24 -2.78 -1.48 -9.04
C MET A 24 -3.93 -0.68 -9.65
N LYS A 25 -5.15 -0.92 -9.20
CA LYS A 25 -6.30 -0.15 -9.68
C LYS A 25 -6.16 1.31 -9.29
N PHE A 26 -5.80 1.60 -8.06
CA PHE A 26 -5.60 2.99 -7.62
C PHE A 26 -4.47 3.65 -8.40
N ALA A 27 -3.38 2.92 -8.63
CA ALA A 27 -2.26 3.46 -9.41
C ALA A 27 -2.69 3.76 -10.84
N SER A 28 -3.52 2.92 -11.43
CA SER A 28 -4.04 3.16 -12.78
C SER A 28 -4.89 4.42 -12.86
N GLU A 29 -5.43 4.86 -11.73
CA GLU A 29 -6.18 6.11 -11.65
C GLU A 29 -5.31 7.29 -11.24
N GLY A 30 -4.00 7.11 -11.18
CA GLY A 30 -3.05 8.18 -10.94
C GLY A 30 -2.61 8.35 -9.49
N ALA A 31 -3.06 7.50 -8.58
CA ALA A 31 -2.66 7.60 -7.18
C ALA A 31 -1.22 7.13 -6.99
N ASN A 32 -0.48 7.84 -6.16
CA ASN A 32 0.78 7.35 -5.65
C ASN A 32 0.47 6.30 -4.58
N ILE A 33 1.29 5.26 -4.52
CA ILE A 33 1.00 4.11 -3.68
C ILE A 33 2.08 3.92 -2.63
N ALA A 34 1.66 3.85 -1.38
CA ALA A 34 2.46 3.30 -0.31
C ALA A 34 1.79 1.99 0.08
N PHE A 35 2.54 0.91 0.16
CA PHE A 35 1.93 -0.33 0.59
C PHE A 35 2.81 -1.08 1.57
N THR A 36 2.18 -1.90 2.37
CA THR A 36 2.87 -2.70 3.38
C THR A 36 2.56 -4.16 3.18
N ASP A 37 3.49 -5.00 3.57
CA ASP A 37 3.21 -6.42 3.69
C ASP A 37 4.19 -7.04 4.67
N LEU A 38 3.84 -8.23 5.14
CA LEU A 38 4.68 -8.97 6.04
C LEU A 38 5.82 -9.62 5.27
N VAL A 39 7.03 -9.48 5.77
CA VAL A 39 8.22 -10.08 5.16
C VAL A 39 8.89 -10.97 6.20
N LEU A 40 8.84 -12.27 5.97
CA LEU A 40 9.41 -13.27 6.87
C LEU A 40 10.66 -13.94 6.29
N ASN A 41 10.90 -13.78 4.98
CA ASN A 41 12.04 -14.41 4.32
C ASN A 41 12.39 -13.65 3.05
N ASP A 42 13.46 -14.08 2.38
CA ASP A 42 13.95 -13.41 1.19
C ASP A 42 12.98 -13.49 0.02
N ASP A 43 12.25 -14.59 -0.10
CA ASP A 43 11.26 -14.72 -1.18
C ASP A 43 10.13 -13.70 -1.01
N MET A 44 9.69 -13.47 0.22
CA MET A 44 8.66 -12.48 0.48
C MET A 44 9.18 -11.07 0.24
N ALA A 45 10.44 -10.81 0.59
CA ALA A 45 11.06 -9.52 0.30
C ALA A 45 11.15 -9.28 -1.21
N ALA A 46 11.52 -10.30 -1.96
CA ALA A 46 11.59 -10.20 -3.42
C ALA A 46 10.21 -9.95 -4.03
N GLY A 47 9.18 -10.59 -3.49
CA GLY A 47 7.80 -10.37 -3.94
C GLY A 47 7.31 -8.96 -3.66
N LEU A 48 7.68 -8.42 -2.51
CA LEU A 48 7.35 -7.04 -2.15
C LEU A 48 7.96 -6.08 -3.16
N GLU A 49 9.23 -6.26 -3.48
CA GLU A 49 9.93 -5.39 -4.41
C GLU A 49 9.41 -5.55 -5.85
N ALA A 50 9.08 -6.78 -6.26
CA ALA A 50 8.51 -7.02 -7.58
C ALA A 50 7.17 -6.28 -7.74
N THR A 51 6.33 -6.33 -6.73
CA THR A 51 5.04 -5.62 -6.76
C THR A 51 5.26 -4.12 -6.82
N ARG A 52 6.22 -3.60 -6.04
CA ARG A 52 6.55 -2.18 -6.09
C ARG A 52 6.91 -1.73 -7.51
N LYS A 53 7.73 -2.51 -8.18
CA LYS A 53 8.15 -2.19 -9.54
C LYS A 53 7.00 -2.26 -10.53
N GLU A 54 6.11 -3.24 -10.38
CA GLU A 54 4.94 -3.34 -11.24
C GLU A 54 4.03 -2.12 -11.11
N ILE A 55 3.82 -1.66 -9.88
CA ILE A 55 2.97 -0.50 -9.64
C ILE A 55 3.65 0.76 -10.18
N GLU A 56 4.95 0.91 -9.95
CA GLU A 56 5.68 2.06 -10.42
C GLU A 56 5.70 2.15 -11.94
N ALA A 57 5.64 1.01 -12.62
CA ALA A 57 5.57 0.96 -14.07
C ALA A 57 4.29 1.59 -14.63
N LEU A 58 3.29 1.81 -13.80
CA LEU A 58 2.06 2.50 -14.20
C LEU A 58 2.23 4.03 -14.21
N GLY A 59 3.41 4.53 -13.85
CA GLY A 59 3.71 5.95 -13.96
C GLY A 59 3.54 6.74 -12.67
N VAL A 60 3.34 6.07 -11.55
CA VAL A 60 3.16 6.74 -10.25
C VAL A 60 4.34 6.41 -9.34
N THR A 61 4.46 7.17 -8.25
CA THR A 61 5.43 6.86 -7.20
C THR A 61 4.89 5.71 -6.37
N CYS A 62 5.73 4.72 -6.14
CA CYS A 62 5.35 3.58 -5.29
C CYS A 62 6.47 3.26 -4.32
N ARG A 63 6.14 3.14 -3.05
CA ARG A 63 7.07 2.71 -2.01
C ARG A 63 6.48 1.54 -1.25
N ALA A 64 7.34 0.58 -0.94
CA ALA A 64 6.96 -0.62 -0.23
C ALA A 64 7.58 -0.60 1.16
N TYR A 65 6.81 -1.02 2.14
CA TYR A 65 7.25 -1.04 3.53
C TYR A 65 7.01 -2.43 4.10
N ALA A 66 8.05 -3.04 4.64
CA ALA A 66 7.90 -4.31 5.32
C ALA A 66 7.37 -4.07 6.73
N GLY A 67 6.35 -4.79 7.13
CA GLY A 67 5.82 -4.65 8.46
C GLY A 67 4.64 -5.57 8.72
N ASN A 68 4.39 -5.82 10.00
CA ASN A 68 3.27 -6.64 10.43
C ASN A 68 2.09 -5.73 10.79
N ALA A 69 1.07 -5.72 9.93
CA ALA A 69 -0.10 -4.87 10.14
C ALA A 69 -0.88 -5.23 11.42
N ALA A 70 -0.65 -6.41 11.99
CA ALA A 70 -1.26 -6.79 13.25
C ALA A 70 -0.53 -6.19 14.45
N ASP A 71 0.67 -5.66 14.27
CA ASP A 71 1.43 -5.01 15.33
C ASP A 71 1.11 -3.51 15.30
N PHE A 72 0.40 -3.07 16.34
CA PHE A 72 -0.08 -1.69 16.39
C PHE A 72 1.04 -0.66 16.40
N GLU A 73 2.07 -0.90 17.21
CA GLU A 73 3.19 0.05 17.30
C GLU A 73 3.97 0.13 16.00
N GLU A 74 4.22 -1.02 15.39
CA GLU A 74 4.92 -1.07 14.11
C GLU A 74 4.12 -0.37 13.02
N THR A 75 2.81 -0.58 13.01
CA THR A 75 1.92 0.07 12.06
C THR A 75 1.96 1.59 12.23
N GLN A 76 1.93 2.08 13.46
CA GLN A 76 2.02 3.52 13.71
C GLN A 76 3.32 4.12 13.18
N LYS A 77 4.43 3.44 13.39
CA LYS A 77 5.73 3.91 12.88
C LYS A 77 5.75 3.94 11.36
N THR A 78 5.18 2.92 10.74
CA THR A 78 5.12 2.83 9.28
C THR A 78 4.25 3.93 8.71
N VAL A 79 3.08 4.17 9.28
CA VAL A 79 2.19 5.24 8.84
C VAL A 79 2.88 6.60 8.95
N LYS A 80 3.58 6.83 10.05
CA LYS A 80 4.32 8.07 10.23
C LYS A 80 5.40 8.24 9.16
N GLN A 81 6.13 7.17 8.86
CA GLN A 81 7.16 7.20 7.83
C GLN A 81 6.55 7.49 6.46
N ILE A 82 5.42 6.87 6.15
CA ILE A 82 4.72 7.10 4.89
C ILE A 82 4.28 8.56 4.78
N HIS A 83 3.76 9.10 5.85
CA HIS A 83 3.35 10.50 5.88
C HIS A 83 4.54 11.43 5.62
N GLU A 84 5.69 11.11 6.18
CA GLU A 84 6.91 11.90 5.93
C GLU A 84 7.37 11.77 4.48
N ASP A 85 7.29 10.55 3.92
CA ASP A 85 7.78 10.29 2.57
C ASP A 85 6.87 10.88 1.48
N PHE A 86 5.57 10.88 1.69
CA PHE A 86 4.59 11.31 0.69
C PHE A 86 3.95 12.67 0.98
N GLY A 87 4.08 13.16 2.19
CA GLY A 87 3.48 14.43 2.62
C GLY A 87 2.05 14.30 3.10
N SER A 88 1.30 13.33 2.62
CA SER A 88 -0.06 13.11 3.07
C SER A 88 -0.49 11.69 2.72
N ILE A 89 -1.53 11.22 3.38
CA ILE A 89 -2.19 9.96 3.06
C ILE A 89 -3.65 10.30 2.86
N ASP A 90 -4.12 10.17 1.63
CA ASP A 90 -5.49 10.56 1.28
C ASP A 90 -6.48 9.41 1.39
N ILE A 91 -5.99 8.19 1.15
CA ILE A 91 -6.83 7.00 1.12
C ILE A 91 -6.11 5.90 1.90
N LEU A 92 -6.84 5.22 2.76
CA LEU A 92 -6.32 4.05 3.48
C LEU A 92 -7.17 2.84 3.13
N VAL A 93 -6.53 1.79 2.63
CA VAL A 93 -7.17 0.51 2.39
C VAL A 93 -6.54 -0.52 3.32
N ASN A 94 -7.28 -0.94 4.31
CA ASN A 94 -6.80 -1.91 5.29
C ASN A 94 -7.10 -3.33 4.83
N ASN A 95 -6.31 -3.80 3.86
CA ASN A 95 -6.49 -5.14 3.30
C ASN A 95 -5.89 -6.22 4.20
N ALA A 96 -4.80 -5.93 4.89
CA ALA A 96 -4.15 -6.92 5.75
C ALA A 96 -5.04 -7.37 6.91
N GLY A 97 -5.98 -6.52 7.31
CA GLY A 97 -6.92 -6.84 8.36
C GLY A 97 -8.26 -7.35 7.86
N ILE A 98 -8.33 -7.78 6.60
CA ILE A 98 -9.58 -8.27 6.05
C ILE A 98 -10.04 -9.52 6.76
N THR A 99 -11.28 -9.48 7.16
CA THR A 99 -12.00 -10.63 7.66
C THR A 99 -13.19 -10.83 6.72
N LYS A 100 -14.17 -11.60 7.15
CA LYS A 100 -15.40 -11.74 6.38
C LYS A 100 -16.13 -10.40 6.17
N ASP A 101 -15.76 -9.39 6.90
CA ASP A 101 -16.39 -8.07 6.75
C ASP A 101 -15.84 -7.26 5.59
N GLY A 102 -14.73 -7.71 5.01
CA GLY A 102 -14.20 -7.12 3.81
C GLY A 102 -13.31 -5.91 4.01
N LEU A 103 -13.25 -5.10 2.99
CA LEU A 103 -12.37 -3.94 2.96
C LEU A 103 -13.02 -2.75 3.64
N MET A 104 -12.19 -1.98 4.34
CA MET A 104 -12.59 -0.69 4.85
C MET A 104 -11.80 0.40 4.15
N LEU A 105 -12.48 1.34 3.53
CA LEU A 105 -11.90 2.47 2.85
C LEU A 105 -12.11 3.74 3.66
N ARG A 106 -11.05 4.52 3.81
CA ARG A 106 -11.15 5.82 4.48
C ARG A 106 -10.47 6.89 3.67
N MET A 107 -11.06 8.06 3.70
CA MET A 107 -10.46 9.27 3.14
C MET A 107 -9.92 10.10 4.29
N SER A 108 -8.73 10.63 4.12
CA SER A 108 -8.14 11.49 5.15
C SER A 108 -7.79 12.86 4.61
#